data_44e2a3f1bbc27db9f5488711e6ed6eea
#
_entry.id   44e2a3f1bbc27db9f5488711e6ed6eea
#
_cell.length_a   1.000
_cell.length_b   1.000
_cell.length_c   1.000
_cell.angle_alpha   90.00
_cell.angle_beta   90.00
_cell.angle_gamma   90.00
#
_symmetry.space_group_name_H-M   'P 1'
#
loop_
_entity.id
_entity.type
_entity.pdbx_description
1 polymer ?
#
loop_
_entity_poly.entity_id
_entity_poly.type
_entity_poly.pdbx_seq_one_letter_code
_entity_poly.pdbx_strand_id
1 'polypeptide(L)'
;MKKSKHAVETKNLSISWGAINVLDQLNFELNEGEKLAIVGPSGSGKSTILKILAGLILPTKGELRIFGEKQKYLRLDQNNPPDVRLVFQNPALLGSLTVEENVGFLLKRNKNLTKKLTHEIVSECLAEVGLFNVENKLPNELSGGMQKRVSFARALITDQTLNTCLLYTSDAADELLG
;
A
#
# COMPACT_ATOMS: atom_id res chain seq x y z
N MET A 1 23.24 11.64 6.36
CA MET A 1 23.00 10.34 5.69
C MET A 1 22.75 10.62 4.20
N LYS A 2 23.41 9.92 3.28
CA LYS A 2 23.08 10.02 1.85
C LYS A 2 21.66 9.48 1.65
N LYS A 3 20.74 10.31 1.12
CA LYS A 3 19.40 9.87 0.72
C LYS A 3 19.59 8.73 -0.30
N SER A 4 19.00 7.58 -0.06
CA SER A 4 19.00 6.49 -1.04
C SER A 4 18.25 7.00 -2.27
N LYS A 5 18.79 6.77 -3.46
CA LYS A 5 18.15 7.10 -4.74
C LYS A 5 16.97 6.15 -5.03
N HIS A 6 16.97 4.96 -4.42
CA HIS A 6 16.00 3.91 -4.67
C HIS A 6 14.95 3.86 -3.55
N ALA A 7 13.68 3.89 -3.94
CA ALA A 7 12.55 3.62 -3.04
C ALA A 7 12.51 2.13 -2.68
N VAL A 8 12.78 1.25 -3.65
CA VAL A 8 12.84 -0.20 -3.45
C VAL A 8 14.09 -0.77 -4.14
N GLU A 9 14.76 -1.68 -3.47
CA GLU A 9 15.87 -2.46 -4.03
C GLU A 9 15.74 -3.92 -3.55
N THR A 10 15.78 -4.86 -4.49
CA THR A 10 15.79 -6.30 -4.18
C THR A 10 17.06 -6.95 -4.72
N LYS A 11 17.64 -7.86 -3.93
CA LYS A 11 18.82 -8.64 -4.31
C LYS A 11 18.58 -10.13 -4.07
N ASN A 12 18.54 -10.91 -5.15
CA ASN A 12 18.34 -12.38 -5.14
C ASN A 12 17.15 -12.79 -4.26
N LEU A 13 16.06 -11.99 -4.31
CA LEU A 13 14.90 -12.16 -3.48
C LEU A 13 14.16 -13.44 -3.87
N SER A 14 14.04 -14.39 -2.95
CA SER A 14 13.38 -15.66 -3.20
C SER A 14 12.40 -15.98 -2.07
N ILE A 15 11.30 -16.64 -2.41
CA ILE A 15 10.37 -17.20 -1.43
C ILE A 15 9.89 -18.57 -1.88
N SER A 16 9.90 -19.53 -0.95
CA SER A 16 9.42 -20.89 -1.16
C SER A 16 8.46 -21.27 -0.05
N TRP A 17 7.42 -22.01 -0.39
CA TRP A 17 6.49 -22.64 0.53
C TRP A 17 6.58 -24.16 0.40
N GLY A 18 7.28 -24.79 1.33
CA GLY A 18 7.67 -26.19 1.21
C GLY A 18 8.56 -26.41 -0.02
N ALA A 19 8.15 -27.28 -0.92
CA ALA A 19 8.90 -27.59 -2.16
C ALA A 19 8.59 -26.61 -3.32
N ILE A 20 7.64 -25.68 -3.16
CA ILE A 20 7.21 -24.78 -4.23
C ILE A 20 8.00 -23.49 -4.16
N ASN A 21 8.81 -23.20 -5.18
CA ASN A 21 9.42 -21.89 -5.40
C ASN A 21 8.40 -20.95 -6.05
N VAL A 22 8.02 -19.89 -5.33
CA VAL A 22 7.07 -18.89 -5.81
C VAL A 22 7.80 -17.72 -6.47
N LEU A 23 8.92 -17.31 -5.88
CA LEU A 23 9.83 -16.31 -6.44
C LEU A 23 11.24 -16.85 -6.36
N ASP A 24 12.01 -16.71 -7.43
CA ASP A 24 13.39 -17.15 -7.49
C ASP A 24 14.33 -16.05 -7.96
N GLN A 25 15.27 -15.69 -7.11
CA GLN A 25 16.36 -14.74 -7.35
C GLN A 25 15.93 -13.41 -8.02
N LEU A 26 14.79 -12.87 -7.60
CA LEU A 26 14.25 -11.62 -8.14
C LEU A 26 15.16 -10.44 -7.80
N ASN A 27 15.56 -9.71 -8.83
CA ASN A 27 16.38 -8.51 -8.72
C ASN A 27 15.70 -7.37 -9.47
N PHE A 28 15.39 -6.27 -8.78
CA PHE A 28 14.97 -5.03 -9.40
C PHE A 28 15.21 -3.84 -8.46
N GLU A 29 15.24 -2.66 -9.06
CA GLU A 29 15.35 -1.38 -8.38
C GLU A 29 14.21 -0.48 -8.85
N LEU A 30 13.64 0.30 -7.95
CA LEU A 30 12.63 1.31 -8.22
C LEU A 30 13.08 2.61 -7.59
N ASN A 31 13.24 3.66 -8.39
CA ASN A 31 13.63 4.97 -7.88
C ASN A 31 12.43 5.69 -7.23
N GLU A 32 12.72 6.72 -6.42
CA GLU A 32 11.67 7.61 -5.90
C GLU A 32 10.93 8.26 -7.08
N GLY A 33 9.59 8.24 -7.02
CA GLY A 33 8.71 8.81 -8.05
C GLY A 33 8.47 7.93 -9.28
N GLU A 34 9.20 6.82 -9.45
CA GLU A 34 8.95 5.86 -10.52
C GLU A 34 7.68 5.02 -10.26
N LYS A 35 7.07 4.55 -11.35
CA LYS A 35 5.93 3.63 -11.33
C LYS A 35 6.35 2.30 -11.94
N LEU A 36 6.12 1.21 -11.22
CA LEU A 36 6.40 -0.16 -11.66
C LEU A 36 5.10 -0.94 -11.79
N ALA A 37 4.85 -1.51 -12.95
CA ALA A 37 3.76 -2.47 -13.15
C ALA A 37 4.33 -3.90 -13.18
N ILE A 38 3.78 -4.78 -12.34
CA ILE A 38 4.11 -6.21 -12.31
C ILE A 38 3.00 -6.96 -13.02
N VAL A 39 3.28 -7.50 -14.20
CA VAL A 39 2.33 -8.24 -15.04
C VAL A 39 2.71 -9.71 -15.14
N GLY A 40 1.74 -10.57 -15.36
CA GLY A 40 1.95 -12.00 -15.51
C GLY A 40 0.68 -12.81 -15.20
N PRO A 41 0.65 -14.09 -15.51
CA PRO A 41 -0.52 -14.97 -15.31
C PRO A 41 -0.91 -15.07 -13.83
N SER A 42 -2.14 -15.52 -13.58
CA SER A 42 -2.59 -15.83 -12.22
C SER A 42 -1.65 -16.86 -11.58
N GLY A 43 -1.36 -16.73 -10.29
CA GLY A 43 -0.44 -17.61 -9.57
C GLY A 43 1.07 -17.33 -9.78
N SER A 44 1.48 -16.38 -10.62
CA SER A 44 2.90 -16.10 -10.89
C SER A 44 3.65 -15.38 -9.76
N GLY A 45 3.04 -15.19 -8.60
CA GLY A 45 3.71 -14.58 -7.44
C GLY A 45 3.56 -13.06 -7.33
N LYS A 46 2.78 -12.38 -8.19
CA LYS A 46 2.59 -10.91 -8.15
C LYS A 46 2.15 -10.39 -6.77
N SER A 47 1.10 -10.98 -6.22
CA SER A 47 0.61 -10.60 -4.88
C SER A 47 1.60 -10.95 -3.76
N THR A 48 2.43 -11.99 -3.99
CA THR A 48 3.49 -12.39 -3.05
C THR A 48 4.59 -11.33 -2.99
N ILE A 49 5.04 -10.83 -4.15
CA ILE A 49 6.02 -9.73 -4.21
C ILE A 49 5.46 -8.52 -3.42
N LEU A 50 4.23 -8.09 -3.71
CA LEU A 50 3.62 -6.93 -3.03
C LEU A 50 3.51 -7.12 -1.51
N LYS A 51 3.19 -8.35 -1.05
CA LYS A 51 3.15 -8.66 0.39
C LYS A 51 4.55 -8.61 1.02
N ILE A 52 5.59 -9.04 0.31
CA ILE A 52 6.98 -8.93 0.78
C ILE A 52 7.38 -7.45 0.87
N LEU A 53 7.11 -6.65 -0.17
CA LEU A 53 7.39 -5.22 -0.17
C LEU A 53 6.64 -4.47 0.94
N ALA A 54 5.41 -4.88 1.25
CA ALA A 54 4.62 -4.34 2.35
C ALA A 54 5.08 -4.81 3.74
N GLY A 55 6.05 -5.73 3.81
CA GLY A 55 6.53 -6.31 5.07
C GLY A 55 5.53 -7.22 5.77
N LEU A 56 4.56 -7.77 5.03
CA LEU A 56 3.57 -8.71 5.55
C LEU A 56 4.10 -10.15 5.59
N ILE A 57 5.05 -10.49 4.73
CA ILE A 57 5.76 -11.76 4.72
C ILE A 57 7.25 -11.49 4.48
N LEU A 58 8.09 -12.36 5.02
CA LEU A 58 9.54 -12.29 4.79
C LEU A 58 9.96 -13.21 3.63
N PRO A 59 10.94 -12.81 2.82
CA PRO A 59 11.55 -13.70 1.86
C PRO A 59 12.31 -14.82 2.56
N THR A 60 12.44 -15.98 1.91
CA THR A 60 13.26 -17.11 2.40
C THR A 60 14.74 -16.86 2.17
N LYS A 61 15.10 -16.14 1.10
CA LYS A 61 16.48 -15.78 0.75
C LYS A 61 16.52 -14.40 0.10
N GLY A 62 17.72 -13.83 0.06
CA GLY A 62 17.96 -12.53 -0.56
C GLY A 62 17.74 -11.36 0.38
N GLU A 63 17.66 -10.18 -0.19
CA GLU A 63 17.59 -8.93 0.54
C GLU A 63 16.57 -7.99 -0.07
N LEU A 64 15.81 -7.32 0.79
CA LEU A 64 14.90 -6.22 0.44
C LEU A 64 15.38 -4.97 1.18
N ARG A 65 15.50 -3.86 0.45
CA ARG A 65 15.67 -2.51 1.02
C ARG A 65 14.51 -1.61 0.60
N ILE A 66 14.01 -0.85 1.54
CA ILE A 66 13.01 0.20 1.33
C ILE A 66 13.62 1.52 1.79
N PHE A 67 13.69 2.50 0.90
CA PHE A 67 14.39 3.79 1.12
C PHE A 67 15.82 3.61 1.69
N GLY A 68 16.53 2.57 1.20
CA GLY A 68 17.88 2.22 1.63
C GLY A 68 17.97 1.39 2.92
N GLU A 69 16.88 1.22 3.66
CA GLU A 69 16.86 0.45 4.90
C GLU A 69 16.54 -1.03 4.64
N LYS A 70 17.42 -1.92 5.13
CA LYS A 70 17.23 -3.35 4.99
C LYS A 70 16.05 -3.85 5.84
N GLN A 71 15.12 -4.55 5.19
CA GLN A 71 13.97 -5.14 5.84
C GLN A 71 14.32 -6.52 6.38
N LYS A 72 14.40 -6.67 7.72
CA LYS A 72 14.80 -7.90 8.41
C LYS A 72 13.65 -8.57 9.17
N TYR A 73 12.60 -7.81 9.46
CA TYR A 73 11.49 -8.23 10.31
C TYR A 73 10.16 -7.95 9.62
N LEU A 74 9.11 -8.65 10.06
CA LEU A 74 7.76 -8.28 9.66
C LEU A 74 7.45 -6.85 10.09
N ARG A 75 6.60 -6.16 9.35
CA ARG A 75 6.22 -4.77 9.62
C ARG A 75 5.71 -4.56 11.06
N LEU A 76 4.97 -5.53 11.58
CA LEU A 76 4.41 -5.46 12.95
C LEU A 76 5.48 -5.58 14.04
N ASP A 77 6.63 -6.15 13.73
CA ASP A 77 7.73 -6.37 14.67
C ASP A 77 8.77 -5.23 14.63
N GLN A 78 8.51 -4.19 13.82
CA GLN A 78 9.41 -3.05 13.68
C GLN A 78 8.90 -1.85 14.50
N ASN A 79 9.79 -1.20 15.22
CA ASN A 79 9.45 0.01 15.98
C ASN A 79 9.13 1.20 15.05
N ASN A 80 9.81 1.30 13.92
CA ASN A 80 9.62 2.35 12.93
C ASN A 80 9.68 1.74 11.50
N PRO A 81 8.62 1.05 11.07
CA PRO A 81 8.59 0.45 9.73
C PRO A 81 8.53 1.55 8.66
N PRO A 82 9.13 1.30 7.45
CA PRO A 82 9.02 2.24 6.34
C PRO A 82 7.55 2.47 5.96
N ASP A 83 7.25 3.66 5.47
CA ASP A 83 5.87 4.00 5.05
C ASP A 83 5.57 3.38 3.68
N VAL A 84 5.26 2.10 3.70
CA VAL A 84 4.77 1.34 2.55
C VAL A 84 3.29 1.08 2.75
N ARG A 85 2.46 1.45 1.78
CA ARG A 85 1.02 1.29 1.85
C ARG A 85 0.54 0.34 0.77
N LEU A 86 -0.26 -0.62 1.17
CA LEU A 86 -0.83 -1.63 0.29
C LEU A 86 -2.32 -1.36 0.10
N VAL A 87 -2.72 -1.15 -1.13
CA VAL A 87 -4.13 -1.10 -1.53
C VAL A 87 -4.52 -2.48 -2.03
N PHE A 88 -5.48 -3.10 -1.34
CA PHE A 88 -6.00 -4.40 -1.72
C PHE A 88 -7.06 -4.26 -2.82
N GLN A 89 -7.19 -5.27 -3.66
CA GLN A 89 -8.24 -5.38 -4.66
C GLN A 89 -9.65 -5.26 -4.04
N ASN A 90 -9.90 -5.95 -2.93
CA ASN A 90 -11.07 -5.70 -2.10
C ASN A 90 -10.78 -4.49 -1.21
N PRO A 91 -11.65 -3.48 -1.18
CA PRO A 91 -11.37 -2.20 -0.52
C PRO A 91 -11.00 -2.29 0.96
N ALA A 92 -11.35 -3.40 1.64
CA ALA A 92 -11.08 -3.65 3.05
C ALA A 92 -11.43 -2.44 3.94
N LEU A 93 -12.57 -1.79 3.66
CA LEU A 93 -13.09 -0.71 4.47
C LEU A 93 -13.73 -1.27 5.75
N LEU A 94 -13.58 -0.55 6.83
CA LEU A 94 -14.23 -0.88 8.10
C LEU A 94 -15.70 -0.47 8.00
N GLY A 95 -16.61 -1.45 7.92
CA GLY A 95 -18.02 -1.23 7.65
C GLY A 95 -18.77 -0.44 8.72
N SER A 96 -18.25 -0.42 9.95
CA SER A 96 -18.80 0.34 11.08
C SER A 96 -18.32 1.79 11.14
N LEU A 97 -17.37 2.17 10.30
CA LEU A 97 -16.81 3.52 10.24
C LEU A 97 -17.32 4.25 9.01
N THR A 98 -17.52 5.56 9.12
CA THR A 98 -17.82 6.43 7.98
C THR A 98 -16.64 6.48 7.01
N VAL A 99 -16.86 7.05 5.82
CA VAL A 99 -15.82 7.31 4.83
C VAL A 99 -14.71 8.18 5.44
N GLU A 100 -15.07 9.27 6.11
CA GLU A 100 -14.10 10.14 6.80
C GLU A 100 -13.27 9.38 7.82
N GLU A 101 -13.90 8.54 8.63
CA GLU A 101 -13.22 7.75 9.64
C GLU A 101 -12.32 6.66 9.04
N ASN A 102 -12.73 6.04 7.91
CA ASN A 102 -11.91 5.09 7.17
C ASN A 102 -10.67 5.76 6.58
N VAL A 103 -10.83 6.88 5.90
CA VAL A 103 -9.72 7.61 5.27
C VAL A 103 -8.81 8.21 6.33
N GLY A 104 -9.37 8.90 7.33
CA GLY A 104 -8.63 9.56 8.41
C GLY A 104 -8.09 8.60 9.48
N PHE A 105 -8.23 7.28 9.32
CA PHE A 105 -7.88 6.31 10.36
C PHE A 105 -6.43 6.44 10.85
N LEU A 106 -5.49 6.65 9.94
CA LEU A 106 -4.08 6.81 10.28
C LEU A 106 -3.77 8.17 10.91
N LEU A 107 -4.54 9.22 10.59
CA LEU A 107 -4.36 10.55 11.15
C LEU A 107 -4.68 10.60 12.65
N LYS A 108 -5.50 9.68 13.16
CA LYS A 108 -5.81 9.56 14.59
C LYS A 108 -4.57 9.32 15.48
N ARG A 109 -3.46 8.88 14.91
CA ARG A 109 -2.17 8.74 15.61
C ARG A 109 -1.51 10.07 15.93
N ASN A 110 -1.78 11.10 15.12
CA ASN A 110 -1.24 12.43 15.34
C ASN A 110 -2.14 13.23 16.29
N LYS A 111 -1.75 13.29 17.56
CA LYS A 111 -2.50 14.00 18.63
C LYS A 111 -2.60 15.51 18.42
N ASN A 112 -1.82 16.08 17.51
CA ASN A 112 -1.81 17.52 17.23
C ASN A 112 -2.87 17.93 16.19
N LEU A 113 -3.53 16.96 15.52
CA LEU A 113 -4.57 17.25 14.54
C LEU A 113 -5.91 17.50 15.23
N THR A 114 -6.50 18.66 14.98
CA THR A 114 -7.87 18.96 15.39
C THR A 114 -8.87 18.22 14.50
N LYS A 115 -10.09 18.00 14.99
CA LYS A 115 -11.16 17.41 14.17
C LYS A 115 -11.42 18.17 12.88
N LYS A 116 -11.39 19.52 12.94
CA LYS A 116 -11.58 20.37 11.77
C LYS A 116 -10.49 20.14 10.72
N LEU A 117 -9.22 20.16 11.13
CA LEU A 117 -8.10 19.93 10.21
C LEU A 117 -8.10 18.51 9.64
N THR A 118 -8.48 17.51 10.45
CA THR A 118 -8.64 16.13 9.95
C THR A 118 -9.71 16.07 8.87
N HIS A 119 -10.86 16.73 9.06
CA HIS A 119 -11.92 16.79 8.07
C HIS A 119 -11.46 17.45 6.77
N GLU A 120 -10.76 18.60 6.86
CA GLU A 120 -10.20 19.31 5.70
C GLU A 120 -9.25 18.40 4.89
N ILE A 121 -8.28 17.76 5.55
CA ILE A 121 -7.32 16.84 4.92
C ILE A 121 -8.03 15.65 4.25
N VAL A 122 -9.03 15.07 4.91
CA VAL A 122 -9.79 13.94 4.36
C VAL A 122 -10.60 14.37 3.14
N SER A 123 -11.29 15.51 3.21
CA SER A 123 -12.10 16.02 2.10
C SER A 123 -11.24 16.34 0.88
N GLU A 124 -10.07 16.94 1.06
CA GLU A 124 -9.10 17.17 -0.03
C GLU A 124 -8.66 15.86 -0.66
N CYS A 125 -8.28 14.87 0.15
CA CYS A 125 -7.85 13.56 -0.33
C CYS A 125 -8.98 12.80 -1.08
N LEU A 126 -10.23 12.92 -0.62
CA LEU A 126 -11.39 12.38 -1.32
C LEU A 126 -11.64 13.08 -2.66
N ALA A 127 -11.48 14.39 -2.71
CA ALA A 127 -11.60 15.16 -3.94
C ALA A 127 -10.56 14.76 -5.00
N GLU A 128 -9.32 14.45 -4.60
CA GLU A 128 -8.26 13.95 -5.50
C GLU A 128 -8.66 12.64 -6.22
N VAL A 129 -9.49 11.81 -5.57
CA VAL A 129 -10.00 10.57 -6.18
C VAL A 129 -11.40 10.75 -6.79
N GLY A 130 -11.88 12.00 -6.94
CA GLY A 130 -13.16 12.33 -7.55
C GLY A 130 -14.37 11.91 -6.71
N LEU A 131 -14.27 12.00 -5.39
CA LEU A 131 -15.36 11.78 -4.45
C LEU A 131 -15.67 13.07 -3.69
N PHE A 132 -16.95 13.45 -3.67
CA PHE A 132 -17.43 14.68 -3.04
C PHE A 132 -18.68 14.38 -2.21
N ASN A 133 -18.80 15.01 -1.04
CA ASN A 133 -19.97 14.91 -0.14
C ASN A 133 -20.30 13.47 0.28
N VAL A 134 -19.27 12.65 0.54
CA VAL A 134 -19.41 11.26 0.95
C VAL A 134 -18.87 10.97 2.34
N GLU A 135 -18.31 11.95 3.01
CA GLU A 135 -17.56 11.84 4.27
C GLU A 135 -18.35 11.12 5.35
N ASN A 136 -19.65 11.42 5.45
CA ASN A 136 -20.55 10.88 6.48
C ASN A 136 -21.19 9.54 6.09
N LYS A 137 -21.00 9.06 4.86
CA LYS A 137 -21.58 7.79 4.40
C LYS A 137 -20.85 6.60 5.00
N LEU A 138 -21.56 5.51 5.18
CA LEU A 138 -20.99 4.20 5.49
C LEU A 138 -20.56 3.48 4.19
N PRO A 139 -19.61 2.54 4.27
CA PRO A 139 -19.16 1.79 3.09
C PRO A 139 -20.28 1.08 2.32
N ASN A 140 -21.31 0.58 2.99
CA ASN A 140 -22.44 -0.10 2.35
C ASN A 140 -23.36 0.85 1.57
N GLU A 141 -23.24 2.17 1.75
CA GLU A 141 -23.99 3.19 1.01
C GLU A 141 -23.27 3.62 -0.27
N LEU A 142 -22.08 3.04 -0.54
CA LEU A 142 -21.23 3.36 -1.68
C LEU A 142 -21.30 2.25 -2.74
N SER A 143 -21.21 2.63 -4.00
CA SER A 143 -20.95 1.67 -5.08
C SER A 143 -19.57 1.02 -4.93
N GLY A 144 -19.35 -0.17 -5.52
CA GLY A 144 -18.06 -0.86 -5.47
C GLY A 144 -16.90 -0.01 -6.01
N GLY A 145 -17.14 0.77 -7.07
CA GLY A 145 -16.15 1.72 -7.61
C GLY A 145 -15.83 2.86 -6.65
N MET A 146 -16.84 3.38 -5.91
CA MET A 146 -16.62 4.39 -4.87
C MET A 146 -15.83 3.82 -3.69
N GLN A 147 -16.15 2.60 -3.24
CA GLN A 147 -15.40 1.92 -2.17
C GLN A 147 -13.93 1.74 -2.53
N LYS A 148 -13.62 1.34 -3.77
CA LYS A 148 -12.23 1.25 -4.27
C LYS A 148 -11.53 2.60 -4.21
N ARG A 149 -12.19 3.69 -4.63
CA ARG A 149 -11.64 5.05 -4.56
C ARG A 149 -11.42 5.52 -3.12
N VAL A 150 -12.32 5.21 -2.19
CA VAL A 150 -12.13 5.48 -0.75
C VAL A 150 -10.92 4.72 -0.20
N SER A 151 -10.75 3.45 -0.57
CA SER A 151 -9.59 2.66 -0.18
C SER A 151 -8.29 3.26 -0.71
N PHE A 152 -8.32 3.81 -1.92
CA PHE A 152 -7.19 4.51 -2.52
C PHE A 152 -6.88 5.83 -1.78
N ALA A 153 -7.89 6.66 -1.50
CA ALA A 153 -7.76 7.87 -0.70
C ALA A 153 -7.15 7.56 0.69
N ARG A 154 -7.62 6.50 1.36
CA ARG A 154 -7.05 6.04 2.64
C ARG A 154 -5.56 5.70 2.54
N ALA A 155 -5.11 5.19 1.40
CA ALA A 155 -3.69 4.90 1.19
C ALA A 155 -2.88 6.14 0.81
N LEU A 156 -3.48 7.11 0.13
CA LEU A 156 -2.83 8.37 -0.23
C LEU A 156 -2.67 9.32 0.95
N ILE A 157 -3.59 9.28 1.92
CA ILE A 157 -3.57 10.20 3.05
C ILE A 157 -2.27 10.02 3.84
N THR A 158 -1.39 10.99 3.73
CA THR A 158 -0.06 10.97 4.37
C THR A 158 0.08 12.13 5.33
N ASP A 159 0.89 11.96 6.35
CA ASP A 159 1.57 13.09 6.96
C ASP A 159 2.60 13.55 5.92
N GLN A 160 2.48 14.80 5.44
CA GLN A 160 3.26 15.37 4.31
C GLN A 160 4.80 15.31 4.49
N THR A 161 5.28 14.78 5.60
CA THR A 161 6.70 14.69 5.95
C THR A 161 7.35 13.35 5.61
N LEU A 162 6.57 12.33 5.17
CA LEU A 162 7.07 10.96 4.98
C LEU A 162 7.11 10.56 3.49
N ASN A 163 8.23 10.00 3.07
CA ASN A 163 8.31 9.29 1.78
C ASN A 163 7.44 8.04 1.86
N THR A 164 6.45 7.95 0.99
CA THR A 164 5.50 6.83 0.95
C THR A 164 5.71 6.01 -0.32
N CYS A 165 5.80 4.69 -0.17
CA CYS A 165 5.73 3.74 -1.29
C CYS A 165 4.30 3.18 -1.37
N LEU A 166 3.57 3.48 -2.44
CA LEU A 166 2.22 2.97 -2.66
C LEU A 166 2.26 1.71 -3.52
N LEU A 167 1.70 0.62 -2.99
CA LEU A 167 1.53 -0.65 -3.66
C LEU A 167 0.05 -0.89 -3.95
N TYR A 168 -0.28 -1.25 -5.18
CA TYR A 168 -1.64 -1.56 -5.60
C TYR A 168 -1.72 -2.98 -6.16
N THR A 169 -2.73 -3.75 -5.74
CA THR A 169 -3.02 -5.07 -6.28
C THR A 169 -4.26 -5.00 -7.18
N SER A 170 -4.15 -5.43 -8.42
CA SER A 170 -5.30 -5.67 -9.29
C SER A 170 -5.10 -6.99 -10.03
N ASP A 171 -6.19 -7.73 -10.23
CA ASP A 171 -6.20 -8.91 -11.11
C ASP A 171 -6.39 -8.51 -12.58
N ALA A 172 -5.78 -7.40 -12.98
CA ALA A 172 -5.91 -6.84 -14.33
C ALA A 172 -5.55 -7.81 -15.47
N ALA A 173 -5.03 -9.00 -15.15
CA ALA A 173 -4.82 -10.05 -16.14
C ALA A 173 -6.13 -10.72 -16.59
N ASP A 174 -7.19 -10.69 -15.76
CA ASP A 174 -8.47 -11.32 -16.10
C ASP A 174 -9.40 -10.38 -16.87
N GLU A 175 -9.19 -9.05 -16.78
CA GLU A 175 -9.99 -8.04 -17.50
C GLU A 175 -9.49 -7.74 -18.92
N LEU A 176 -8.25 -8.14 -19.25
CA LEU A 176 -7.66 -7.93 -20.60
C LEU A 176 -7.83 -9.13 -21.54
N LEU A 177 -8.39 -10.23 -21.05
CA LEU A 177 -8.62 -11.47 -21.83
C LEU A 177 -10.10 -11.80 -22.00
N GLY A 178 -11.00 -10.89 -21.62
CA GLY A 178 -12.45 -11.00 -21.84
C GLY A 178 -12.91 -10.24 -23.08
#